data_ac14f697ce587616fa4aa371d9162a4b
#
_entry.id   ac14f697ce587616fa4aa371d9162a4b
#
_cell.length_a   1.000
_cell.length_b   1.000
_cell.length_c   1.000
_cell.angle_alpha   90.00
_cell.angle_beta   90.00
_cell.angle_gamma   90.00
#
_symmetry.space_group_name_H-M   'P 1'
#
loop_
_entity.id
_entity.type
_entity.pdbx_description
1 polymer ?
#
loop_
_entity_poly.entity_id
_entity_poly.type
_entity_poly.pdbx_seq_one_letter_code
_entity_poly.pdbx_strand_id
1 'polypeptide(L)'
;MKHLRLAAALAALLAATGAQAETTLRVGFCARTVSAAAAPFAIAAKMGWFTQAGFRVELVPFPGSTDCVKSVATRDVDYALPSIEPLAIIRPQGVKAKNYYTAYQGNVYGIAVPADSAVKRFEDLKGKRVGVISMSSAGVIIARALAANHGMDPDRDISIVVAGEAAQTAALLRSGEVDALSQFDTQYALVENAGVKMRPLDNSEIAKFPSNGFIAFEATLKSKRAEAVALAQGYAKGTVFAIANPAAAVRALWEVFPQTKATGKDEATALKDDVKVLEARARNWRLEAGGVTKWGENSEANYAAYVDFLLKWGVLKQKVEASDIITNELIEDINKFDPAEITDLARKQAGN
;
A
#
# COMPACT_ATOMS: atom_id res chain seq x y z
N MET A 1 51.86 -23.81 33.74
CA MET A 1 51.37 -24.00 32.34
C MET A 1 49.94 -24.51 32.23
N LYS A 2 49.38 -25.22 33.21
CA LYS A 2 47.95 -25.68 33.16
C LYS A 2 46.92 -24.56 33.34
N HIS A 3 47.22 -23.52 34.08
CA HIS A 3 46.29 -22.40 34.37
C HIS A 3 46.19 -21.40 33.18
N LEU A 4 47.22 -21.33 32.31
CA LEU A 4 47.22 -20.46 31.14
C LEU A 4 46.34 -21.01 30.00
N ARG A 5 46.18 -22.35 29.92
CA ARG A 5 45.35 -23.00 28.92
C ARG A 5 43.84 -22.93 29.24
N LEU A 6 43.49 -22.84 30.52
CA LEU A 6 42.10 -22.70 30.97
C LEU A 6 41.53 -21.29 30.68
N ALA A 7 42.38 -20.26 30.87
CA ALA A 7 41.99 -18.86 30.59
C ALA A 7 41.77 -18.59 29.09
N ALA A 8 42.58 -19.23 28.20
CA ALA A 8 42.39 -19.12 26.75
C ALA A 8 41.14 -19.83 26.22
N ALA A 9 40.72 -20.92 26.89
CA ALA A 9 39.48 -21.62 26.51
C ALA A 9 38.23 -20.86 26.95
N LEU A 10 38.27 -20.15 28.11
CA LEU A 10 37.13 -19.32 28.55
C LEU A 10 36.98 -18.04 27.74
N ALA A 11 38.08 -17.45 27.24
CA ALA A 11 38.04 -16.29 26.36
C ALA A 11 37.48 -16.63 24.92
N ALA A 12 37.69 -17.84 24.44
CA ALA A 12 37.15 -18.30 23.15
C ALA A 12 35.64 -18.61 23.23
N LEU A 13 35.09 -18.95 24.38
CA LEU A 13 33.64 -19.15 24.54
C LEU A 13 32.84 -17.83 24.66
N LEU A 14 33.47 -16.73 25.01
CA LEU A 14 32.83 -15.41 25.10
C LEU A 14 32.81 -14.65 23.75
N ALA A 15 33.56 -15.11 22.75
CA ALA A 15 33.59 -14.51 21.43
C ALA A 15 32.56 -15.11 20.44
N ALA A 16 31.81 -16.12 20.86
CA ALA A 16 30.66 -16.64 20.13
C ALA A 16 29.38 -15.85 20.46
N THR A 17 29.45 -14.50 20.44
CA THR A 17 28.24 -13.67 20.26
C THR A 17 27.75 -13.95 18.84
N GLY A 18 26.81 -14.88 18.77
CA GLY A 18 26.23 -15.35 17.52
C GLY A 18 25.81 -14.17 16.67
N ALA A 19 26.40 -14.04 15.50
CA ALA A 19 25.77 -13.31 14.41
C ALA A 19 24.41 -13.97 14.21
N GLN A 20 23.38 -13.44 14.83
CA GLN A 20 22.01 -13.91 14.61
C GLN A 20 21.73 -13.69 13.14
N ALA A 21 21.56 -14.78 12.39
CA ALA A 21 21.31 -14.70 10.95
C ALA A 21 20.10 -13.78 10.76
N GLU A 22 20.30 -12.71 10.01
CA GLU A 22 19.25 -11.73 9.72
C GLU A 22 18.09 -12.45 9.02
N THR A 23 16.92 -12.42 9.64
CA THR A 23 15.73 -13.09 9.10
C THR A 23 15.18 -12.29 7.92
N THR A 24 14.85 -12.96 6.81
CA THR A 24 14.14 -12.32 5.71
C THR A 24 12.63 -12.36 5.96
N LEU A 25 12.02 -11.19 6.12
CA LEU A 25 10.59 -11.03 6.26
C LEU A 25 9.96 -10.75 4.89
N ARG A 26 9.23 -11.72 4.37
CA ARG A 26 8.53 -11.59 3.09
C ARG A 26 7.20 -10.88 3.29
N VAL A 27 7.03 -9.73 2.62
CA VAL A 27 5.83 -8.89 2.73
C VAL A 27 5.14 -8.78 1.38
N GLY A 28 3.86 -9.14 1.31
CA GLY A 28 3.06 -9.03 0.10
C GLY A 28 2.87 -7.58 -0.32
N PHE A 29 3.37 -7.23 -1.51
CA PHE A 29 3.17 -5.95 -2.18
C PHE A 29 2.10 -6.10 -3.26
N CYS A 30 0.99 -5.39 -3.13
CA CYS A 30 -0.25 -5.69 -3.87
C CYS A 30 -0.36 -4.94 -5.22
N ALA A 31 0.74 -4.89 -5.94
CA ALA A 31 0.86 -4.45 -7.33
C ALA A 31 1.88 -5.35 -8.04
N ARG A 32 1.78 -5.47 -9.37
CA ARG A 32 2.68 -6.30 -10.18
C ARG A 32 4.11 -5.80 -10.16
N THR A 33 4.27 -4.47 -10.08
CA THR A 33 5.57 -3.80 -10.06
C THR A 33 5.74 -2.98 -8.79
N VAL A 34 6.96 -3.01 -8.25
CA VAL A 34 7.36 -2.09 -7.18
C VAL A 34 7.45 -0.69 -7.78
N SER A 35 6.85 0.29 -7.14
CA SER A 35 6.78 1.68 -7.60
C SER A 35 7.09 2.65 -6.46
N ALA A 36 6.94 3.96 -6.70
CA ALA A 36 7.12 4.99 -5.69
C ALA A 36 6.29 4.77 -4.39
N ALA A 37 5.20 3.99 -4.46
CA ALA A 37 4.44 3.58 -3.28
C ALA A 37 5.25 2.73 -2.27
N ALA A 38 6.37 2.13 -2.71
CA ALA A 38 7.28 1.35 -1.86
C ALA A 38 8.36 2.20 -1.17
N ALA A 39 8.41 3.51 -1.41
CA ALA A 39 9.41 4.40 -0.80
C ALA A 39 9.54 4.27 0.73
N PRO A 40 8.45 4.12 1.52
CA PRO A 40 8.57 3.91 2.97
C PRO A 40 9.39 2.67 3.34
N PHE A 41 9.24 1.58 2.60
CA PHE A 41 10.05 0.36 2.80
C PHE A 41 11.52 0.60 2.45
N ALA A 42 11.79 1.26 1.33
CA ALA A 42 13.14 1.57 0.89
C ALA A 42 13.88 2.45 1.89
N ILE A 43 13.21 3.48 2.41
CA ILE A 43 13.75 4.37 3.43
C ILE A 43 14.04 3.59 4.71
N ALA A 44 13.11 2.77 5.19
CA ALA A 44 13.29 1.98 6.40
C ALA A 44 14.45 0.99 6.27
N ALA A 45 14.63 0.37 5.11
CA ALA A 45 15.76 -0.50 4.81
C ALA A 45 17.08 0.28 4.77
N LYS A 46 17.13 1.41 4.03
CA LYS A 46 18.32 2.26 3.91
C LYS A 46 18.76 2.84 5.26
N MET A 47 17.81 3.23 6.11
CA MET A 47 18.09 3.78 7.46
C MET A 47 18.42 2.68 8.49
N GLY A 48 18.37 1.41 8.10
CA GLY A 48 18.68 0.29 8.99
C GLY A 48 17.61 0.02 10.06
N TRP A 49 16.39 0.58 9.94
CA TRP A 49 15.35 0.41 10.97
C TRP A 49 14.83 -1.03 11.03
N PHE A 50 14.84 -1.75 9.91
CA PHE A 50 14.48 -3.17 9.89
C PHE A 50 15.61 -4.06 10.40
N THR A 51 16.87 -3.77 10.01
CA THR A 51 18.03 -4.54 10.49
C THR A 51 18.28 -4.38 11.97
N GLN A 52 18.02 -3.18 12.52
CA GLN A 52 18.05 -2.95 13.98
C GLN A 52 17.01 -3.80 14.73
N ALA A 53 15.90 -4.17 14.05
CA ALA A 53 14.90 -5.08 14.60
C ALA A 53 15.18 -6.56 14.31
N GLY A 54 16.33 -6.88 13.68
CA GLY A 54 16.80 -8.25 13.45
C GLY A 54 16.29 -8.89 12.14
N PHE A 55 15.71 -8.12 11.22
CA PHE A 55 15.26 -8.64 9.93
C PHE A 55 15.51 -7.66 8.77
N ARG A 56 15.43 -8.18 7.56
CA ARG A 56 15.29 -7.42 6.32
C ARG A 56 13.94 -7.70 5.69
N VAL A 57 13.41 -6.74 4.95
CA VAL A 57 12.14 -6.87 4.24
C VAL A 57 12.40 -7.22 2.78
N GLU A 58 11.74 -8.28 2.30
CA GLU A 58 11.63 -8.63 0.90
C GLU A 58 10.18 -8.38 0.45
N LEU A 59 9.98 -7.48 -0.51
CA LEU A 59 8.68 -7.24 -1.10
C LEU A 59 8.37 -8.33 -2.13
N VAL A 60 7.23 -9.00 -1.96
CA VAL A 60 6.73 -10.03 -2.88
C VAL A 60 5.56 -9.43 -3.68
N PRO A 61 5.77 -9.08 -4.97
CA PRO A 61 4.71 -8.51 -5.80
C PRO A 61 3.58 -9.50 -6.10
N PHE A 62 2.33 -9.02 -5.98
CA PHE A 62 1.13 -9.76 -6.35
C PHE A 62 0.31 -8.96 -7.37
N PRO A 63 -0.50 -9.60 -8.23
CA PRO A 63 -1.30 -8.91 -9.24
C PRO A 63 -2.31 -7.90 -8.68
N GLY A 64 -2.71 -8.05 -7.41
CA GLY A 64 -3.65 -7.15 -6.75
C GLY A 64 -3.98 -7.56 -5.32
N SER A 65 -4.83 -6.77 -4.67
CA SER A 65 -5.17 -6.95 -3.26
C SER A 65 -5.83 -8.29 -2.94
N THR A 66 -6.61 -8.84 -3.87
CA THR A 66 -7.24 -10.16 -3.69
C THR A 66 -6.18 -11.27 -3.57
N ASP A 67 -5.14 -11.25 -4.43
CA ASP A 67 -4.08 -12.25 -4.35
C ASP A 67 -3.18 -12.03 -3.13
N CYS A 68 -2.94 -10.79 -2.74
CA CYS A 68 -2.25 -10.47 -1.49
C CYS A 68 -2.97 -11.06 -0.26
N VAL A 69 -4.27 -10.87 -0.17
CA VAL A 69 -5.06 -11.41 0.95
C VAL A 69 -5.06 -12.94 0.93
N LYS A 70 -5.15 -13.55 -0.26
CA LYS A 70 -5.02 -15.00 -0.41
C LYS A 70 -3.66 -15.50 0.05
N SER A 71 -2.56 -14.81 -0.29
CA SER A 71 -1.21 -15.24 0.10
C SER A 71 -1.02 -15.22 1.62
N VAL A 72 -1.65 -14.27 2.35
CA VAL A 72 -1.70 -14.32 3.81
C VAL A 72 -2.60 -15.48 4.28
N ALA A 73 -3.76 -15.70 3.65
CA ALA A 73 -4.68 -16.78 4.02
C ALA A 73 -4.05 -18.17 3.86
N THR A 74 -3.20 -18.37 2.84
CA THR A 74 -2.46 -19.61 2.57
C THR A 74 -1.12 -19.71 3.30
N ARG A 75 -0.71 -18.68 4.03
CA ARG A 75 0.58 -18.60 4.75
C ARG A 75 1.81 -18.53 3.85
N ASP A 76 1.66 -18.11 2.58
CA ASP A 76 2.80 -17.86 1.68
C ASP A 76 3.63 -16.66 2.14
N VAL A 77 2.97 -15.68 2.76
CA VAL A 77 3.58 -14.56 3.47
C VAL A 77 2.89 -14.35 4.81
N ASP A 78 3.62 -13.88 5.83
CA ASP A 78 3.03 -13.56 7.13
C ASP A 78 2.31 -12.20 7.14
N TYR A 79 2.77 -11.26 6.30
CA TYR A 79 2.29 -9.90 6.20
C TYR A 79 2.06 -9.50 4.75
N ALA A 80 1.05 -8.67 4.51
CA ALA A 80 0.83 -8.04 3.21
C ALA A 80 0.18 -6.66 3.39
N LEU A 81 0.21 -5.83 2.33
CA LEU A 81 -0.33 -4.46 2.33
C LEU A 81 -1.48 -4.30 1.30
N PRO A 82 -2.56 -5.11 1.37
CA PRO A 82 -3.71 -5.01 0.49
C PRO A 82 -4.64 -3.87 0.90
N SER A 83 -5.57 -3.52 0.01
CA SER A 83 -6.82 -2.86 0.40
C SER A 83 -7.72 -3.81 1.18
N ILE A 84 -8.68 -3.25 1.93
CA ILE A 84 -9.43 -4.01 2.95
C ILE A 84 -10.56 -4.88 2.40
N GLU A 85 -11.08 -4.58 1.20
CA GLU A 85 -12.28 -5.22 0.65
C GLU A 85 -12.13 -6.74 0.53
N PRO A 86 -11.02 -7.29 -0.03
CA PRO A 86 -10.85 -8.73 -0.12
C PRO A 86 -10.80 -9.40 1.26
N LEU A 87 -10.25 -8.73 2.29
CA LEU A 87 -10.26 -9.26 3.65
C LEU A 87 -11.68 -9.30 4.21
N ALA A 88 -12.47 -8.25 4.02
CA ALA A 88 -13.86 -8.21 4.44
C ALA A 88 -14.69 -9.31 3.76
N ILE A 89 -14.43 -9.61 2.47
CA ILE A 89 -15.12 -10.66 1.71
C ILE A 89 -14.80 -12.06 2.28
N ILE A 90 -13.55 -12.35 2.67
CA ILE A 90 -13.17 -13.69 3.12
C ILE A 90 -13.27 -13.89 4.64
N ARG A 91 -13.41 -12.82 5.43
CA ARG A 91 -13.55 -12.90 6.89
C ARG A 91 -14.66 -13.87 7.33
N PRO A 92 -15.88 -13.81 6.75
CA PRO A 92 -16.96 -14.74 7.09
C PRO A 92 -16.68 -16.22 6.74
N GLN A 93 -15.68 -16.47 5.88
CA GLN A 93 -15.25 -17.82 5.52
C GLN A 93 -14.26 -18.42 6.53
N GLY A 94 -14.02 -17.73 7.67
CA GLY A 94 -13.18 -18.21 8.77
C GLY A 94 -11.72 -17.76 8.71
N VAL A 95 -11.34 -16.88 7.78
CA VAL A 95 -9.98 -16.31 7.72
C VAL A 95 -9.81 -15.27 8.83
N LYS A 96 -9.10 -15.64 9.90
CA LYS A 96 -8.86 -14.79 11.07
C LYS A 96 -7.63 -13.90 10.90
N ALA A 97 -7.59 -13.11 9.84
CA ALA A 97 -6.61 -12.05 9.64
C ALA A 97 -7.24 -10.68 9.97
N LYS A 98 -6.42 -9.72 10.41
CA LYS A 98 -6.82 -8.35 10.70
C LYS A 98 -5.85 -7.37 10.09
N ASN A 99 -6.36 -6.21 9.71
CA ASN A 99 -5.56 -5.02 9.46
C ASN A 99 -5.14 -4.41 10.80
N TYR A 100 -3.84 -4.35 11.04
CA TYR A 100 -3.27 -3.84 12.29
C TYR A 100 -2.55 -2.50 12.13
N TYR A 101 -2.48 -1.99 10.88
CA TYR A 101 -1.86 -0.71 10.55
C TYR A 101 -2.47 -0.18 9.25
N THR A 102 -3.28 0.86 9.30
CA THR A 102 -3.78 1.56 8.11
C THR A 102 -2.69 2.44 7.52
N ALA A 103 -2.11 1.99 6.40
CA ALA A 103 -1.05 2.74 5.72
C ALA A 103 -1.62 3.91 4.91
N TYR A 104 -2.77 3.73 4.26
CA TYR A 104 -3.41 4.75 3.44
C TYR A 104 -4.71 5.18 4.11
N GLN A 105 -4.66 6.31 4.80
CA GLN A 105 -5.77 6.83 5.60
C GLN A 105 -6.91 7.36 4.73
N GLY A 106 -6.59 7.89 3.53
CA GLY A 106 -7.58 8.21 2.51
C GLY A 106 -7.70 7.11 1.46
N ASN A 107 -8.79 7.13 0.70
CA ASN A 107 -8.98 6.17 -0.39
C ASN A 107 -8.10 6.52 -1.57
N VAL A 108 -7.30 5.56 -2.00
CA VAL A 108 -6.43 5.70 -3.18
C VAL A 108 -7.13 5.35 -4.48
N TYR A 109 -8.27 4.65 -4.41
CA TYR A 109 -9.07 4.23 -5.56
C TYR A 109 -10.13 5.26 -5.94
N GLY A 110 -10.60 5.14 -7.17
CA GLY A 110 -11.69 5.92 -7.70
C GLY A 110 -11.80 5.72 -9.21
N ILE A 111 -12.79 6.33 -9.84
CA ILE A 111 -12.91 6.34 -11.29
C ILE A 111 -12.29 7.63 -11.85
N ALA A 112 -11.44 7.47 -12.85
CA ALA A 112 -10.90 8.59 -13.63
C ALA A 112 -11.04 8.34 -15.12
N VAL A 113 -11.12 9.42 -15.88
CA VAL A 113 -11.25 9.42 -17.35
C VAL A 113 -10.19 10.33 -17.96
N PRO A 114 -9.85 10.20 -19.26
CA PRO A 114 -9.07 11.21 -19.96
C PRO A 114 -9.68 12.61 -19.77
N ALA A 115 -8.84 13.62 -19.63
CA ALA A 115 -9.29 14.98 -19.31
C ALA A 115 -10.27 15.56 -20.35
N ASP A 116 -10.12 15.17 -21.60
CA ASP A 116 -10.96 15.53 -22.76
C ASP A 116 -12.17 14.62 -22.96
N SER A 117 -12.32 13.55 -22.15
CA SER A 117 -13.44 12.60 -22.26
C SER A 117 -14.79 13.28 -22.16
N ALA A 118 -15.74 12.79 -22.97
CA ALA A 118 -17.16 13.18 -22.90
C ALA A 118 -17.85 12.68 -21.62
N VAL A 119 -17.32 11.65 -20.96
CA VAL A 119 -17.83 11.13 -19.67
C VAL A 119 -17.61 12.21 -18.61
N LYS A 120 -18.68 12.73 -18.00
CA LYS A 120 -18.61 13.80 -16.98
C LYS A 120 -19.04 13.32 -15.59
N ARG A 121 -19.88 12.32 -15.51
CA ARG A 121 -20.45 11.74 -14.28
C ARG A 121 -20.52 10.22 -14.38
N PHE A 122 -20.84 9.55 -13.28
CA PHE A 122 -20.85 8.08 -13.23
C PHE A 122 -21.85 7.45 -14.20
N GLU A 123 -23.02 8.04 -14.37
CA GLU A 123 -24.08 7.51 -15.26
C GLU A 123 -23.65 7.48 -16.74
N ASP A 124 -22.71 8.33 -17.13
CA ASP A 124 -22.14 8.35 -18.49
C ASP A 124 -21.23 7.12 -18.75
N LEU A 125 -20.90 6.33 -17.71
CA LEU A 125 -20.14 5.08 -17.85
C LEU A 125 -20.97 3.93 -18.42
N LYS A 126 -22.28 4.09 -18.56
CA LYS A 126 -23.14 3.05 -19.13
C LYS A 126 -22.67 2.69 -20.56
N GLY A 127 -22.43 1.38 -20.78
CA GLY A 127 -21.88 0.84 -22.01
C GLY A 127 -20.37 1.08 -22.20
N LYS A 128 -19.65 1.62 -21.20
CA LYS A 128 -18.22 1.94 -21.28
C LYS A 128 -17.34 0.81 -20.72
N ARG A 129 -16.09 0.79 -21.20
CA ARG A 129 -15.04 -0.12 -20.73
C ARG A 129 -14.23 0.57 -19.64
N VAL A 130 -14.28 0.00 -18.46
CA VAL A 130 -13.55 0.47 -17.27
C VAL A 130 -12.30 -0.37 -17.09
N GLY A 131 -11.14 0.23 -17.32
CA GLY A 131 -9.84 -0.42 -17.22
C GLY A 131 -9.38 -0.57 -15.77
N VAL A 132 -8.96 -1.78 -15.43
CA VAL A 132 -8.33 -2.13 -14.14
C VAL A 132 -6.92 -2.67 -14.37
N ILE A 133 -6.06 -2.69 -13.33
CA ILE A 133 -4.71 -3.25 -13.47
C ILE A 133 -4.78 -4.75 -13.76
N SER A 134 -5.63 -5.47 -13.04
CA SER A 134 -5.87 -6.91 -13.15
C SER A 134 -7.24 -7.25 -12.58
N MET A 135 -7.73 -8.46 -12.83
CA MET A 135 -9.01 -8.91 -12.26
C MET A 135 -8.93 -9.20 -10.74
N SER A 136 -7.73 -9.26 -10.15
CA SER A 136 -7.53 -9.36 -8.71
C SER A 136 -7.33 -8.00 -8.02
N SER A 137 -7.36 -6.90 -8.78
CA SER A 137 -7.28 -5.54 -8.26
C SER A 137 -8.55 -5.16 -7.47
N ALA A 138 -8.38 -4.41 -6.38
CA ALA A 138 -9.51 -3.78 -5.70
C ALA A 138 -10.30 -2.80 -6.60
N GLY A 139 -9.67 -2.28 -7.65
CA GLY A 139 -10.35 -1.46 -8.66
C GLY A 139 -11.57 -2.14 -9.29
N VAL A 140 -11.58 -3.48 -9.40
CA VAL A 140 -12.76 -4.25 -9.85
C VAL A 140 -13.92 -4.09 -8.86
N ILE A 141 -13.62 -4.23 -7.57
CA ILE A 141 -14.60 -4.13 -6.48
C ILE A 141 -15.17 -2.71 -6.42
N ILE A 142 -14.28 -1.72 -6.47
CA ILE A 142 -14.66 -0.29 -6.41
C ILE A 142 -15.50 0.11 -7.64
N ALA A 143 -15.10 -0.30 -8.85
CA ALA A 143 -15.88 0.00 -10.06
C ALA A 143 -17.31 -0.54 -9.96
N ARG A 144 -17.47 -1.78 -9.49
CA ARG A 144 -18.79 -2.41 -9.31
C ARG A 144 -19.62 -1.72 -8.24
N ALA A 145 -19.02 -1.42 -7.08
CA ALA A 145 -19.71 -0.74 -6.00
C ALA A 145 -20.18 0.67 -6.41
N LEU A 146 -19.33 1.44 -7.09
CA LEU A 146 -19.67 2.77 -7.58
C LEU A 146 -20.73 2.71 -8.70
N ALA A 147 -20.64 1.76 -9.63
CA ALA A 147 -21.69 1.57 -10.63
C ALA A 147 -23.06 1.29 -9.98
N ALA A 148 -23.08 0.37 -9.00
CA ALA A 148 -24.31 0.07 -8.27
C ALA A 148 -24.83 1.27 -7.48
N ASN A 149 -23.94 2.04 -6.84
CA ASN A 149 -24.31 3.25 -6.10
C ASN A 149 -24.96 4.32 -6.99
N HIS A 150 -24.58 4.38 -8.27
CA HIS A 150 -25.14 5.28 -9.27
C HIS A 150 -26.26 4.64 -10.12
N GLY A 151 -26.92 3.61 -9.59
CA GLY A 151 -28.10 3.01 -10.19
C GLY A 151 -27.85 2.17 -11.45
N MET A 152 -26.59 1.79 -11.70
CA MET A 152 -26.22 0.90 -12.80
C MET A 152 -26.15 -0.56 -12.34
N ASP A 153 -26.44 -1.49 -13.24
CA ASP A 153 -26.12 -2.90 -13.04
C ASP A 153 -24.64 -3.13 -13.36
N PRO A 154 -23.81 -3.44 -12.33
CA PRO A 154 -22.35 -3.53 -12.52
C PRO A 154 -21.87 -4.69 -13.40
N ASP A 155 -22.75 -5.65 -13.71
CA ASP A 155 -22.43 -6.79 -14.55
C ASP A 155 -22.93 -6.60 -16.02
N ARG A 156 -23.81 -5.63 -16.28
CA ARG A 156 -24.39 -5.39 -17.60
C ARG A 156 -24.13 -3.98 -18.14
N ASP A 157 -24.10 -2.98 -17.26
CA ASP A 157 -24.05 -1.58 -17.69
C ASP A 157 -22.61 -1.07 -17.87
N ILE A 158 -21.60 -1.74 -17.29
CA ILE A 158 -20.18 -1.46 -17.51
C ILE A 158 -19.42 -2.72 -17.88
N SER A 159 -18.34 -2.57 -18.66
CA SER A 159 -17.44 -3.68 -18.98
C SER A 159 -16.10 -3.47 -18.29
N ILE A 160 -15.75 -4.34 -17.33
CA ILE A 160 -14.44 -4.29 -16.68
C ILE A 160 -13.43 -5.05 -17.54
N VAL A 161 -12.35 -4.35 -17.94
CA VAL A 161 -11.28 -4.88 -18.79
C VAL A 161 -9.91 -4.70 -18.14
N VAL A 162 -8.97 -5.59 -18.43
CA VAL A 162 -7.59 -5.46 -17.93
C VAL A 162 -6.85 -4.44 -18.81
N ALA A 163 -6.50 -3.31 -18.22
CA ALA A 163 -5.73 -2.24 -18.88
C ALA A 163 -4.22 -2.30 -18.55
N GLY A 164 -3.82 -3.08 -17.55
CA GLY A 164 -2.44 -3.13 -17.09
C GLY A 164 -1.99 -1.87 -16.35
N GLU A 165 -0.72 -1.51 -16.46
CA GLU A 165 -0.09 -0.43 -15.69
C GLU A 165 0.55 0.62 -16.61
N ALA A 166 0.62 1.86 -16.14
CA ALA A 166 1.42 2.95 -16.70
C ALA A 166 1.27 3.14 -18.22
N ALA A 167 2.34 2.91 -18.99
CA ALA A 167 2.38 3.15 -20.44
C ALA A 167 1.40 2.26 -21.24
N GLN A 168 1.19 1.00 -20.80
CA GLN A 168 0.21 0.12 -21.43
C GLN A 168 -1.20 0.69 -21.28
N THR A 169 -1.58 1.10 -20.07
CA THR A 169 -2.87 1.74 -19.79
C THR A 169 -3.05 3.01 -20.63
N ALA A 170 -2.01 3.86 -20.71
CA ALA A 170 -2.03 5.08 -21.52
C ALA A 170 -2.23 4.78 -23.01
N ALA A 171 -1.65 3.70 -23.53
CA ALA A 171 -1.84 3.29 -24.92
C ALA A 171 -3.30 2.89 -25.19
N LEU A 172 -3.91 2.08 -24.32
CA LEU A 172 -5.31 1.64 -24.44
C LEU A 172 -6.32 2.79 -24.32
N LEU A 173 -6.02 3.80 -23.52
CA LEU A 173 -6.83 5.02 -23.45
C LEU A 173 -6.73 5.82 -24.75
N ARG A 174 -5.52 5.98 -25.33
CA ARG A 174 -5.32 6.70 -26.60
C ARG A 174 -5.96 5.99 -27.79
N SER A 175 -5.92 4.65 -27.83
CA SER A 175 -6.58 3.88 -28.91
C SER A 175 -8.10 3.82 -28.76
N GLY A 176 -8.64 4.29 -27.61
CA GLY A 176 -10.06 4.20 -27.31
C GLY A 176 -10.52 2.77 -26.98
N GLU A 177 -9.61 1.85 -26.65
CA GLU A 177 -9.96 0.50 -26.19
C GLU A 177 -10.42 0.47 -24.74
N VAL A 178 -10.11 1.52 -23.95
CA VAL A 178 -10.55 1.76 -22.58
C VAL A 178 -11.11 3.18 -22.51
N ASP A 179 -12.25 3.36 -21.86
CA ASP A 179 -12.96 4.64 -21.79
C ASP A 179 -12.73 5.35 -20.44
N ALA A 180 -12.55 4.57 -19.37
CA ALA A 180 -12.34 5.04 -18.00
C ALA A 180 -11.42 4.08 -17.24
N LEU A 181 -10.85 4.51 -16.13
CA LEU A 181 -10.02 3.68 -15.27
C LEU A 181 -10.63 3.58 -13.89
N SER A 182 -10.60 2.38 -13.29
CA SER A 182 -10.74 2.14 -11.87
C SER A 182 -9.41 1.59 -11.34
N GLN A 183 -8.51 2.52 -11.12
CA GLN A 183 -7.17 2.24 -10.60
C GLN A 183 -6.91 3.09 -9.35
N PHE A 184 -5.68 3.37 -9.02
CA PHE A 184 -5.34 4.13 -7.82
C PHE A 184 -4.37 5.29 -8.15
N ASP A 185 -4.23 6.18 -7.21
CA ASP A 185 -3.52 7.47 -7.29
C ASP A 185 -2.18 7.42 -8.01
N THR A 186 -1.29 6.48 -7.66
CA THR A 186 0.04 6.36 -8.30
C THR A 186 -0.07 5.88 -9.74
N GLN A 187 -1.06 5.06 -10.08
CA GLN A 187 -1.26 4.63 -11.47
C GLN A 187 -1.79 5.78 -12.34
N TYR A 188 -2.68 6.61 -11.82
CA TYR A 188 -3.09 7.82 -12.55
C TYR A 188 -1.91 8.74 -12.83
N ALA A 189 -1.03 8.96 -11.84
CA ALA A 189 0.18 9.76 -12.05
C ALA A 189 1.14 9.13 -13.08
N LEU A 190 1.29 7.80 -13.10
CA LEU A 190 2.09 7.09 -14.09
C LEU A 190 1.49 7.19 -15.51
N VAL A 191 0.16 7.09 -15.65
CA VAL A 191 -0.55 7.29 -16.92
C VAL A 191 -0.36 8.72 -17.43
N GLU A 192 -0.39 9.71 -16.53
CA GLU A 192 -0.11 11.10 -16.88
C GLU A 192 1.35 11.32 -17.30
N ASN A 193 2.32 10.68 -16.64
CA ASN A 193 3.72 10.69 -17.04
C ASN A 193 3.94 10.02 -18.41
N ALA A 194 3.04 9.10 -18.81
CA ALA A 194 2.98 8.50 -20.14
C ALA A 194 2.19 9.33 -21.17
N GLY A 195 1.79 10.58 -20.82
CA GLY A 195 1.25 11.58 -21.72
C GLY A 195 -0.28 11.60 -21.88
N VAL A 196 -1.04 10.88 -21.04
CA VAL A 196 -2.51 10.97 -20.99
C VAL A 196 -2.95 11.71 -19.74
N LYS A 197 -3.41 12.95 -19.88
CA LYS A 197 -3.95 13.72 -18.76
C LYS A 197 -5.24 13.06 -18.27
N MET A 198 -5.35 12.89 -16.96
CA MET A 198 -6.49 12.25 -16.32
C MET A 198 -7.33 13.27 -15.54
N ARG A 199 -8.61 13.01 -15.43
CA ARG A 199 -9.55 13.73 -14.60
C ARG A 199 -10.38 12.73 -13.80
N PRO A 200 -10.37 12.82 -12.44
CA PRO A 200 -11.26 11.99 -11.62
C PRO A 200 -12.71 12.39 -11.86
N LEU A 201 -13.61 11.41 -11.79
CA LEU A 201 -15.02 11.67 -11.54
C LEU A 201 -15.20 12.10 -10.07
N ASP A 202 -16.43 12.45 -9.66
CA ASP A 202 -16.69 12.78 -8.26
C ASP A 202 -16.65 11.52 -7.39
N ASN A 203 -15.49 11.25 -6.76
CA ASN A 203 -15.28 10.12 -5.86
C ASN A 203 -15.45 10.53 -4.38
N SER A 204 -16.10 11.65 -4.09
CA SER A 204 -16.23 12.20 -2.71
C SER A 204 -16.91 11.23 -1.74
N GLU A 205 -17.84 10.41 -2.21
CA GLU A 205 -18.56 9.42 -1.42
C GLU A 205 -17.68 8.32 -0.82
N ILE A 206 -16.55 8.01 -1.46
CA ILE A 206 -15.59 7.01 -0.99
C ILE A 206 -14.30 7.63 -0.44
N ALA A 207 -14.12 8.94 -0.54
CA ALA A 207 -12.85 9.61 -0.24
C ALA A 207 -12.36 9.40 1.20
N LYS A 208 -13.28 9.30 2.17
CA LYS A 208 -12.99 9.08 3.59
C LYS A 208 -12.74 7.61 3.95
N PHE A 209 -12.98 6.67 3.04
CA PHE A 209 -12.78 5.27 3.33
C PHE A 209 -11.29 4.96 3.34
N PRO A 210 -10.78 4.25 4.38
CA PRO A 210 -9.39 3.82 4.40
C PRO A 210 -9.13 2.84 3.26
N SER A 211 -7.89 2.81 2.78
CA SER A 211 -7.53 1.90 1.68
C SER A 211 -6.60 0.78 2.16
N ASN A 212 -5.32 0.84 1.80
CA ASN A 212 -4.41 -0.25 2.12
C ASN A 212 -3.87 -0.18 3.56
N GLY A 213 -3.66 -1.36 4.14
CA GLY A 213 -3.04 -1.50 5.44
C GLY A 213 -2.34 -2.84 5.60
N PHE A 214 -1.48 -2.95 6.60
CA PHE A 214 -0.83 -4.21 6.93
C PHE A 214 -1.80 -5.19 7.54
N ILE A 215 -1.99 -6.31 6.87
CA ILE A 215 -2.75 -7.43 7.39
C ILE A 215 -1.83 -8.56 7.85
N ALA A 216 -2.26 -9.26 8.89
CA ALA A 216 -1.68 -10.52 9.35
C ALA A 216 -2.74 -11.33 10.09
N PHE A 217 -2.48 -12.63 10.27
CA PHE A 217 -3.35 -13.43 11.12
C PHE A 217 -3.30 -12.97 12.59
N GLU A 218 -4.41 -13.06 13.30
CA GLU A 218 -4.49 -12.79 14.74
C GLU A 218 -3.46 -13.62 15.54
N ALA A 219 -3.23 -14.87 15.14
CA ALA A 219 -2.22 -15.73 15.74
C ALA A 219 -0.79 -15.21 15.49
N THR A 220 -0.49 -14.71 14.30
CA THR A 220 0.79 -14.07 13.97
C THR A 220 1.00 -12.80 14.79
N LEU A 221 -0.01 -11.94 14.89
CA LEU A 221 0.06 -10.72 15.70
C LEU A 221 0.32 -10.99 17.19
N LYS A 222 -0.15 -12.14 17.72
CA LYS A 222 0.12 -12.57 19.09
C LYS A 222 1.52 -13.16 19.24
N SER A 223 1.90 -14.09 18.38
CA SER A 223 3.16 -14.85 18.51
C SER A 223 4.39 -14.07 18.02
N LYS A 224 4.23 -13.16 17.05
CA LYS A 224 5.27 -12.34 16.45
C LYS A 224 5.01 -10.83 16.65
N ARG A 225 4.47 -10.45 17.82
CA ARG A 225 4.08 -9.06 18.12
C ARG A 225 5.19 -8.06 17.86
N ALA A 226 6.40 -8.32 18.35
CA ALA A 226 7.54 -7.42 18.19
C ALA A 226 7.92 -7.22 16.73
N GLU A 227 7.86 -8.29 15.90
CA GLU A 227 8.12 -8.25 14.46
C GLU A 227 7.07 -7.40 13.73
N ALA A 228 5.77 -7.61 14.03
CA ALA A 228 4.67 -6.84 13.45
C ALA A 228 4.77 -5.34 13.79
N VAL A 229 5.10 -5.02 15.06
CA VAL A 229 5.32 -3.64 15.51
C VAL A 229 6.51 -3.02 14.77
N ALA A 230 7.65 -3.71 14.70
CA ALA A 230 8.86 -3.17 14.06
C ALA A 230 8.67 -2.97 12.55
N LEU A 231 7.98 -3.88 11.85
CA LEU A 231 7.63 -3.73 10.43
C LEU A 231 6.80 -2.46 10.22
N ALA A 232 5.72 -2.30 10.97
CA ALA A 232 4.82 -1.17 10.83
C ALA A 232 5.46 0.16 11.28
N GLN A 233 6.27 0.15 12.35
CA GLN A 233 7.01 1.33 12.81
C GLN A 233 8.06 1.77 11.79
N GLY A 234 8.83 0.84 11.21
CA GLY A 234 9.78 1.16 10.14
C GLY A 234 9.09 1.79 8.95
N TYR A 235 7.94 1.22 8.54
CA TYR A 235 7.11 1.80 7.47
C TYR A 235 6.57 3.18 7.84
N ALA A 236 6.10 3.39 9.06
CA ALA A 236 5.60 4.69 9.55
C ALA A 236 6.70 5.77 9.50
N LYS A 237 7.91 5.47 10.02
CA LYS A 237 9.07 6.35 9.92
C LYS A 237 9.42 6.66 8.46
N GLY A 238 9.41 5.64 7.58
CA GLY A 238 9.63 5.82 6.16
C GLY A 238 8.57 6.70 5.49
N THR A 239 7.32 6.61 5.94
CA THR A 239 6.22 7.45 5.47
C THR A 239 6.43 8.92 5.88
N VAL A 240 6.77 9.19 7.15
CA VAL A 240 7.09 10.54 7.65
C VAL A 240 8.24 11.15 6.85
N PHE A 241 9.31 10.39 6.64
CA PHE A 241 10.45 10.81 5.83
C PHE A 241 10.05 11.16 4.40
N ALA A 242 9.27 10.27 3.73
CA ALA A 242 8.84 10.46 2.35
C ALA A 242 7.95 11.70 2.16
N ILE A 243 7.09 12.00 3.12
CA ILE A 243 6.27 13.21 3.14
C ILE A 243 7.14 14.45 3.31
N ALA A 244 8.18 14.40 4.16
CA ALA A 244 9.04 15.52 4.47
C ALA A 244 10.02 15.84 3.34
N ASN A 245 10.50 14.83 2.60
CA ASN A 245 11.45 14.98 1.50
C ASN A 245 11.20 13.95 0.39
N PRO A 246 10.25 14.21 -0.52
CA PRO A 246 9.91 13.29 -1.61
C PRO A 246 11.08 12.98 -2.54
N ALA A 247 11.95 13.95 -2.82
CA ALA A 247 13.11 13.74 -3.70
C ALA A 247 14.14 12.77 -3.09
N ALA A 248 14.48 12.95 -1.81
CA ALA A 248 15.36 12.01 -1.10
C ALA A 248 14.72 10.64 -0.96
N ALA A 249 13.41 10.56 -0.78
CA ALA A 249 12.66 9.31 -0.73
C ALA A 249 12.73 8.53 -2.05
N VAL A 250 12.59 9.22 -3.19
CA VAL A 250 12.73 8.61 -4.52
C VAL A 250 14.17 8.12 -4.75
N ARG A 251 15.18 8.90 -4.35
CA ARG A 251 16.57 8.44 -4.45
C ARG A 251 16.84 7.19 -3.60
N ALA A 252 16.31 7.16 -2.37
CA ALA A 252 16.40 5.97 -1.53
C ALA A 252 15.67 4.76 -2.15
N LEU A 253 14.54 5.00 -2.80
CA LEU A 253 13.82 3.95 -3.55
C LEU A 253 14.69 3.37 -4.67
N TRP A 254 15.34 4.21 -5.47
CA TRP A 254 16.20 3.78 -6.58
C TRP A 254 17.44 3.01 -6.12
N GLU A 255 17.99 3.37 -4.94
CA GLU A 255 19.13 2.65 -4.36
C GLU A 255 18.73 1.25 -3.88
N VAL A 256 17.59 1.13 -3.20
CA VAL A 256 17.13 -0.15 -2.62
C VAL A 256 16.41 -1.02 -3.66
N PHE A 257 15.68 -0.39 -4.59
CA PHE A 257 14.95 -1.05 -5.68
C PHE A 257 15.33 -0.45 -7.03
N PRO A 258 16.55 -0.75 -7.57
CA PRO A 258 17.07 -0.11 -8.79
C PRO A 258 16.17 -0.28 -10.02
N GLN A 259 15.38 -1.35 -10.08
CA GLN A 259 14.42 -1.62 -11.13
C GLN A 259 13.28 -0.59 -11.21
N THR A 260 13.10 0.25 -10.18
CA THR A 260 12.07 1.30 -10.17
C THR A 260 12.49 2.56 -10.92
N LYS A 261 13.79 2.79 -11.10
CA LYS A 261 14.31 3.95 -11.85
C LYS A 261 14.04 3.76 -13.34
N ALA A 262 13.33 4.72 -13.93
CA ALA A 262 13.00 4.70 -15.34
C ALA A 262 14.26 4.69 -16.21
N THR A 263 14.32 3.77 -17.19
CA THR A 263 15.39 3.72 -18.20
C THR A 263 15.07 4.66 -19.37
N GLY A 264 16.11 5.20 -20.02
CA GLY A 264 15.94 6.05 -21.20
C GLY A 264 15.50 7.50 -20.92
N LYS A 265 15.46 7.91 -19.66
CA LYS A 265 15.26 9.30 -19.24
C LYS A 265 16.51 9.83 -18.54
N ASP A 266 16.75 11.13 -18.67
CA ASP A 266 17.74 11.80 -17.81
C ASP A 266 17.29 11.76 -16.35
N GLU A 267 18.24 11.86 -15.43
CA GLU A 267 17.95 11.70 -13.99
C GLU A 267 17.00 12.77 -13.45
N ALA A 268 17.09 14.00 -13.91
CA ALA A 268 16.25 15.09 -13.42
C ALA A 268 14.77 14.87 -13.83
N THR A 269 14.55 14.43 -15.07
CA THR A 269 13.21 14.07 -15.57
C THR A 269 12.65 12.85 -14.83
N ALA A 270 13.46 11.79 -14.66
CA ALA A 270 13.04 10.61 -13.92
C ALA A 270 12.68 10.95 -12.47
N LEU A 271 13.49 11.77 -11.79
CA LEU A 271 13.23 12.22 -10.42
C LEU A 271 11.92 13.01 -10.33
N LYS A 272 11.71 13.96 -11.23
CA LYS A 272 10.49 14.76 -11.27
C LYS A 272 9.24 13.88 -11.45
N ASP A 273 9.32 12.91 -12.35
CA ASP A 273 8.22 11.99 -12.65
C ASP A 273 7.89 11.11 -11.44
N ASP A 274 8.90 10.52 -10.79
CA ASP A 274 8.70 9.64 -9.64
C ASP A 274 8.29 10.42 -8.39
N VAL A 275 8.78 11.66 -8.20
CA VAL A 275 8.30 12.55 -7.14
C VAL A 275 6.82 12.85 -7.31
N LYS A 276 6.36 13.13 -8.54
CA LYS A 276 4.92 13.34 -8.82
C LYS A 276 4.08 12.11 -8.43
N VAL A 277 4.58 10.90 -8.75
CA VAL A 277 3.92 9.64 -8.37
C VAL A 277 3.89 9.47 -6.85
N LEU A 278 5.01 9.76 -6.17
CA LEU A 278 5.10 9.68 -4.71
C LEU A 278 4.15 10.68 -4.02
N GLU A 279 4.10 11.91 -4.50
CA GLU A 279 3.21 12.96 -3.96
C GLU A 279 1.73 12.64 -4.14
N ALA A 280 1.36 11.94 -5.22
CA ALA A 280 0.01 11.45 -5.40
C ALA A 280 -0.38 10.50 -4.25
N ARG A 281 0.51 9.59 -3.87
CA ARG A 281 0.33 8.68 -2.74
C ARG A 281 0.41 9.40 -1.39
N ALA A 282 1.33 10.33 -1.22
CA ALA A 282 1.58 11.01 0.06
C ALA A 282 0.35 11.75 0.61
N ARG A 283 -0.56 12.19 -0.26
CA ARG A 283 -1.84 12.79 0.16
C ARG A 283 -2.70 11.83 0.97
N ASN A 284 -2.67 10.53 0.63
CA ASN A 284 -3.45 9.48 1.28
C ASN A 284 -2.75 8.86 2.49
N TRP A 285 -1.46 9.13 2.70
CA TRP A 285 -0.73 8.74 3.92
C TRP A 285 -1.03 9.66 5.11
N ARG A 286 -1.45 10.90 4.85
CA ARG A 286 -1.62 11.91 5.90
C ARG A 286 -2.72 11.52 6.87
N LEU A 287 -2.49 11.77 8.16
CA LEU A 287 -3.39 11.41 9.24
C LEU A 287 -4.75 12.13 9.12
N GLU A 288 -4.74 13.36 8.60
CA GLU A 288 -5.94 14.18 8.39
C GLU A 288 -6.92 13.52 7.40
N ALA A 289 -6.42 12.73 6.44
CA ALA A 289 -7.27 12.02 5.47
C ALA A 289 -8.20 11.00 6.14
N GLY A 290 -7.76 10.38 7.23
CA GLY A 290 -8.55 9.43 8.03
C GLY A 290 -9.19 10.05 9.27
N GLY A 291 -8.85 11.31 9.61
CA GLY A 291 -9.27 11.94 10.86
C GLY A 291 -8.68 11.26 12.09
N VAL A 292 -7.47 10.71 11.98
CA VAL A 292 -6.75 9.99 13.05
C VAL A 292 -5.55 10.79 13.55
N THR A 293 -4.98 10.40 14.69
CA THR A 293 -3.90 11.14 15.34
C THR A 293 -2.57 10.35 15.39
N LYS A 294 -2.62 9.05 15.15
CA LYS A 294 -1.46 8.16 15.20
C LYS A 294 -1.22 7.48 13.87
N TRP A 295 0.04 7.26 13.54
CA TRP A 295 0.42 6.53 12.34
C TRP A 295 -0.09 5.10 12.40
N GLY A 296 -0.83 4.71 11.35
CA GLY A 296 -1.41 3.37 11.25
C GLY A 296 -2.71 3.14 11.99
N GLU A 297 -3.21 4.13 12.73
CA GLU A 297 -4.47 4.03 13.47
C GLU A 297 -5.62 3.68 12.53
N ASN A 298 -6.42 2.71 12.94
CA ASN A 298 -7.62 2.30 12.22
C ASN A 298 -8.82 3.10 12.76
N SER A 299 -9.37 3.99 11.95
CA SER A 299 -10.62 4.70 12.27
C SER A 299 -11.80 3.73 12.22
N GLU A 300 -12.28 3.24 13.37
CA GLU A 300 -13.39 2.29 13.43
C GLU A 300 -14.63 2.82 12.71
N ALA A 301 -14.91 4.13 12.85
CA ALA A 301 -16.06 4.77 12.20
C ALA A 301 -15.95 4.74 10.66
N ASN A 302 -14.74 5.02 10.12
CA ASN A 302 -14.52 4.99 8.67
C ASN A 302 -14.55 3.56 8.12
N TYR A 303 -14.02 2.58 8.87
CA TYR A 303 -14.11 1.16 8.49
C TYR A 303 -15.54 0.65 8.55
N ALA A 304 -16.31 1.00 9.59
CA ALA A 304 -17.73 0.63 9.69
C ALA A 304 -18.54 1.21 8.51
N ALA A 305 -18.35 2.51 8.22
CA ALA A 305 -19.01 3.14 7.08
C ALA A 305 -18.63 2.49 5.75
N TYR A 306 -17.36 2.05 5.60
CA TYR A 306 -16.92 1.37 4.40
C TYR A 306 -17.52 -0.03 4.24
N VAL A 307 -17.54 -0.81 5.31
CA VAL A 307 -18.18 -2.14 5.31
C VAL A 307 -19.68 -2.03 5.01
N ASP A 308 -20.38 -1.06 5.58
CA ASP A 308 -21.77 -0.80 5.30
C ASP A 308 -22.01 -0.41 3.83
N PHE A 309 -21.12 0.41 3.24
CA PHE A 309 -21.14 0.73 1.81
C PHE A 309 -20.99 -0.52 0.94
N LEU A 310 -20.01 -1.38 1.26
CA LEU A 310 -19.76 -2.62 0.51
C LEU A 310 -20.94 -3.60 0.64
N LEU A 311 -21.56 -3.69 1.80
CA LEU A 311 -22.75 -4.50 2.04
C LEU A 311 -23.96 -3.97 1.26
N LYS A 312 -24.23 -2.67 1.36
CA LYS A 312 -25.33 -2.00 0.68
C LYS A 312 -25.32 -2.24 -0.83
N TRP A 313 -24.12 -2.24 -1.44
CA TRP A 313 -23.96 -2.38 -2.88
C TRP A 313 -23.61 -3.82 -3.32
N GLY A 314 -23.87 -4.78 -2.43
CA GLY A 314 -23.81 -6.20 -2.78
C GLY A 314 -22.42 -6.80 -2.98
N VAL A 315 -21.38 -6.06 -2.65
CA VAL A 315 -19.98 -6.57 -2.62
C VAL A 315 -19.84 -7.59 -1.50
N LEU A 316 -20.28 -7.23 -0.30
CA LEU A 316 -20.41 -8.18 0.81
C LEU A 316 -21.77 -8.88 0.73
N LYS A 317 -21.80 -10.18 0.97
CA LYS A 317 -23.02 -10.99 0.97
C LYS A 317 -23.63 -11.14 2.37
N GLN A 318 -22.89 -10.77 3.39
CA GLN A 318 -23.31 -10.76 4.79
C GLN A 318 -22.58 -9.68 5.55
N LYS A 319 -23.14 -9.26 6.68
CA LYS A 319 -22.57 -8.23 7.53
C LYS A 319 -21.23 -8.69 8.10
N VAL A 320 -20.25 -7.79 8.11
CA VAL A 320 -18.96 -7.90 8.77
C VAL A 320 -18.83 -6.69 9.67
N GLU A 321 -18.43 -6.87 10.92
CA GLU A 321 -18.16 -5.73 11.79
C GLU A 321 -16.73 -5.21 11.56
N ALA A 322 -16.52 -3.90 11.71
CA ALA A 322 -15.20 -3.31 11.59
C ALA A 322 -14.19 -4.03 12.52
N SER A 323 -14.57 -4.30 13.76
CA SER A 323 -13.74 -5.01 14.74
C SER A 323 -13.33 -6.44 14.33
N ASP A 324 -14.03 -7.04 13.36
CA ASP A 324 -13.65 -8.35 12.83
C ASP A 324 -12.41 -8.28 11.92
N ILE A 325 -12.19 -7.14 11.26
CA ILE A 325 -11.18 -6.97 10.22
C ILE A 325 -10.05 -5.99 10.58
N ILE A 326 -10.21 -5.22 11.67
CA ILE A 326 -9.18 -4.29 12.16
C ILE A 326 -8.80 -4.55 13.62
N THR A 327 -7.63 -4.04 14.03
CA THR A 327 -7.22 -3.96 15.44
C THR A 327 -6.28 -2.79 15.66
N ASN A 328 -6.44 -2.06 16.77
CA ASN A 328 -5.56 -0.97 17.20
C ASN A 328 -4.60 -1.38 18.33
N GLU A 329 -4.56 -2.67 18.70
CA GLU A 329 -3.76 -3.17 19.83
C GLU A 329 -2.25 -2.91 19.73
N LEU A 330 -1.72 -2.68 18.51
CA LEU A 330 -0.29 -2.44 18.27
C LEU A 330 0.05 -0.95 18.08
N ILE A 331 -0.94 -0.09 17.94
CA ILE A 331 -0.76 1.30 17.50
C ILE A 331 0.09 2.11 18.48
N GLU A 332 -0.08 1.94 19.78
CA GLU A 332 0.73 2.62 20.79
C GLU A 332 2.23 2.23 20.68
N ASP A 333 2.51 0.96 20.46
CA ASP A 333 3.88 0.48 20.33
C ASP A 333 4.51 0.92 19.00
N ILE A 334 3.73 0.91 17.91
CA ILE A 334 4.16 1.36 16.59
C ILE A 334 4.56 2.84 16.61
N ASN A 335 3.86 3.67 17.38
CA ASN A 335 4.10 5.11 17.45
C ASN A 335 5.16 5.52 18.51
N LYS A 336 5.93 4.58 19.07
CA LYS A 336 7.06 4.89 19.95
C LYS A 336 8.27 5.43 19.17
N PHE A 337 8.07 6.55 18.47
CA PHE A 337 9.12 7.33 17.82
C PHE A 337 8.68 8.79 17.71
N ASP A 338 9.63 9.71 17.55
CA ASP A 338 9.33 11.12 17.32
C ASP A 338 9.26 11.43 15.81
N PRO A 339 8.09 11.79 15.25
CA PRO A 339 7.97 12.19 13.86
C PRO A 339 8.77 13.46 13.50
N ALA A 340 9.03 14.34 14.48
CA ALA A 340 9.82 15.55 14.23
C ALA A 340 11.29 15.21 13.96
N GLU A 341 11.88 14.27 14.72
CA GLU A 341 13.23 13.78 14.48
C GLU A 341 13.38 13.16 13.08
N ILE A 342 12.38 12.39 12.63
CA ILE A 342 12.38 11.79 11.29
C ILE A 342 12.25 12.86 10.21
N THR A 343 11.42 13.88 10.43
CA THR A 343 11.26 15.03 9.52
C THR A 343 12.57 15.79 9.37
N ASP A 344 13.28 16.06 10.48
CA ASP A 344 14.56 16.75 10.48
C ASP A 344 15.66 15.90 9.81
N LEU A 345 15.65 14.59 10.03
CA LEU A 345 16.53 13.65 9.34
C LEU A 345 16.32 13.71 7.82
N ALA A 346 15.06 13.71 7.37
CA ALA A 346 14.72 13.80 5.96
C ALA A 346 15.20 15.12 5.33
N ARG A 347 15.00 16.26 6.02
CA ARG A 347 15.41 17.59 5.56
C ARG A 347 16.92 17.72 5.43
N LYS A 348 17.70 17.12 6.32
CA LYS A 348 19.18 17.13 6.26
C LYS A 348 19.72 16.38 5.04
N GLN A 349 18.96 15.47 4.43
CA GLN A 349 19.37 14.76 3.21
C GLN A 349 19.02 15.53 1.91
N ALA A 350 18.44 16.71 2.00
CA ALA A 350 18.10 17.54 0.82
C ALA A 350 19.31 18.22 0.15
N GLY A 351 20.52 18.10 0.71
CA GLY A 351 21.72 18.80 0.28
C GLY A 351 22.78 17.96 -0.46
N ASN A 352 22.51 16.71 -0.74
CA ASN A 352 23.48 15.81 -1.43
C ASN A 352 22.93 15.31 -2.74
#